data_84087f415113f834e4e859cde0757bfb
#
_entry.id   84087f415113f834e4e859cde0757bfb
#
_cell.length_a   1.000
_cell.length_b   1.000
_cell.length_c   1.000
_cell.angle_alpha   90.00
_cell.angle_beta   90.00
_cell.angle_gamma   90.00
#
_symmetry.space_group_name_H-M   'P 1'
#
loop_
_entity.id
_entity.type
_entity.pdbx_description
1 polymer ?
#
loop_
_entity_poly.entity_id
_entity_poly.type
_entity_poly.pdbx_seq_one_letter_code
_entity_poly.pdbx_strand_id
1 'polypeptide(L)'
;MIESKKLLKIKNLKHGFFNSVGGKSKNIYKSLNCGPGSKDNTSNVKKNLDIVRKKISNKAKNIFLLHQIHSNKFIYIDEKYKNKKKPKADAIITNQKYLPIAVLTADCSPILIYDGKKKIIAAIHAGWKLSLIHISEPTSPY
;
A
#
# COMPACT_ATOMS: atom_id res chain seq x y z
N MET A 1 -13.04 3.86 4.25
CA MET A 1 -12.20 3.68 3.05
C MET A 1 -12.53 4.79 2.07
N ILE A 2 -11.53 5.48 1.57
CA ILE A 2 -11.65 6.54 0.55
C ILE A 2 -11.13 5.98 -0.76
N GLU A 3 -11.78 6.33 -1.88
CA GLU A 3 -11.44 5.84 -3.22
C GLU A 3 -11.36 7.02 -4.21
N SER A 4 -10.44 6.92 -5.15
CA SER A 4 -10.30 7.90 -6.24
C SER A 4 -11.38 7.70 -7.29
N LYS A 5 -12.16 8.74 -7.58
CA LYS A 5 -13.20 8.71 -8.65
C LYS A 5 -12.62 8.35 -10.02
N LYS A 6 -11.36 8.73 -10.31
CA LYS A 6 -10.69 8.37 -11.57
C LYS A 6 -10.38 6.88 -11.63
N LEU A 7 -9.80 6.31 -10.57
CA LEU A 7 -9.42 4.90 -10.54
C LEU A 7 -10.62 3.95 -10.45
N LEU A 8 -11.75 4.40 -9.86
CA LEU A 8 -12.99 3.61 -9.83
C LEU A 8 -13.56 3.31 -11.22
N LYS A 9 -13.29 4.18 -12.21
CA LYS A 9 -13.74 3.97 -13.61
C LYS A 9 -12.97 2.86 -14.32
N ILE A 10 -11.87 2.39 -13.77
CA ILE A 10 -11.01 1.39 -14.39
C ILE A 10 -11.52 -0.01 -14.05
N LYS A 11 -12.01 -0.71 -15.07
CA LYS A 11 -12.48 -2.09 -14.94
C LYS A 11 -11.36 -2.99 -14.41
N ASN A 12 -11.68 -3.82 -13.43
CA ASN A 12 -10.75 -4.79 -12.81
C ASN A 12 -9.63 -4.17 -11.95
N LEU A 13 -9.65 -2.87 -11.66
CA LEU A 13 -8.78 -2.25 -10.68
C LEU A 13 -9.54 -2.05 -9.35
N LYS A 14 -8.94 -2.45 -8.26
CA LYS A 14 -9.43 -2.17 -6.89
C LYS A 14 -8.37 -1.39 -6.13
N HIS A 15 -8.79 -0.38 -5.43
CA HIS A 15 -7.90 0.45 -4.62
C HIS A 15 -8.66 1.03 -3.43
N GLY A 16 -7.94 1.57 -2.45
CA GLY A 16 -8.55 2.27 -1.33
C GLY A 16 -7.52 2.84 -0.38
N PHE A 17 -7.86 3.99 0.19
CA PHE A 17 -7.14 4.59 1.31
C PHE A 17 -7.94 4.29 2.57
N PHE A 18 -7.32 3.63 3.53
CA PHE A 18 -7.93 3.23 4.78
C PHE A 18 -7.48 4.18 5.89
N ASN A 19 -8.40 4.64 6.70
CA ASN A 19 -8.13 5.37 7.93
C ASN A 19 -8.06 4.40 9.13
N SER A 20 -7.89 4.94 10.33
CA SER A 20 -7.76 4.16 11.57
C SER A 20 -9.04 3.46 12.04
N VAL A 21 -10.17 3.62 11.35
CA VAL A 21 -11.48 3.14 11.83
C VAL A 21 -11.85 1.77 11.26
N GLY A 22 -12.53 0.95 12.07
CA GLY A 22 -13.13 -0.32 11.64
C GLY A 22 -12.28 -1.56 11.85
N GLY A 23 -11.29 -1.48 12.72
CA GLY A 23 -10.40 -2.60 13.07
C GLY A 23 -10.69 -3.23 14.43
N LYS A 24 -9.74 -4.05 14.87
CA LYS A 24 -9.80 -4.86 16.10
C LYS A 24 -8.83 -4.41 17.19
N SER A 25 -7.92 -3.51 16.88
CA SER A 25 -6.94 -2.99 17.85
C SER A 25 -7.60 -2.09 18.89
N LYS A 26 -7.00 -2.02 20.07
CA LYS A 26 -7.51 -1.27 21.25
C LYS A 26 -6.50 -0.23 21.69
N ASN A 27 -6.89 0.59 22.65
CA ASN A 27 -6.05 1.62 23.28
C ASN A 27 -5.45 2.59 22.23
N ILE A 28 -4.18 2.88 22.34
CA ILE A 28 -3.45 3.80 21.44
C ILE A 28 -3.43 3.35 19.97
N TYR A 29 -3.70 2.07 19.70
CA TYR A 29 -3.75 1.49 18.36
C TYR A 29 -5.18 1.40 17.77
N LYS A 30 -6.17 1.99 18.44
CA LYS A 30 -7.58 1.93 18.03
C LYS A 30 -7.77 2.59 16.67
N SER A 31 -8.29 1.88 15.69
CA SER A 31 -8.77 0.50 15.72
C SER A 31 -8.16 -0.33 14.57
N LEU A 32 -7.87 0.25 13.38
CA LEU A 32 -7.42 -0.46 12.17
C LEU A 32 -5.89 -0.36 12.01
N ASN A 33 -5.14 -0.62 13.09
CA ASN A 33 -3.69 -0.70 12.99
C ASN A 33 -3.26 -1.91 12.15
N CYS A 34 -2.64 -1.65 11.01
CA CYS A 34 -2.12 -2.65 10.07
C CYS A 34 -0.59 -2.77 10.10
N GLY A 35 0.07 -2.17 11.09
CA GLY A 35 1.53 -2.12 11.21
C GLY A 35 2.11 -3.34 11.93
N PRO A 36 2.69 -4.34 11.22
CA PRO A 36 3.28 -5.52 11.87
C PRO A 36 4.50 -5.21 12.74
N GLY A 37 5.10 -4.03 12.58
CA GLY A 37 6.23 -3.55 13.39
C GLY A 37 5.82 -2.73 14.61
N SER A 38 4.53 -2.51 14.83
CA SER A 38 4.03 -1.83 16.01
C SER A 38 4.10 -2.72 17.26
N LYS A 39 3.99 -2.12 18.44
CA LYS A 39 3.89 -2.86 19.71
C LYS A 39 2.46 -3.34 20.02
N ASP A 40 1.56 -3.30 19.05
CA ASP A 40 0.20 -3.79 19.18
C ASP A 40 0.14 -5.32 19.21
N ASN A 41 -0.98 -5.84 19.67
CA ASN A 41 -1.24 -7.28 19.66
C ASN A 41 -1.20 -7.83 18.21
N THR A 42 -0.28 -8.73 17.95
CA THR A 42 -0.04 -9.31 16.62
C THR A 42 -1.30 -9.97 16.02
N SER A 43 -2.16 -10.58 16.86
CA SER A 43 -3.44 -11.15 16.40
C SER A 43 -4.38 -10.07 15.89
N ASN A 44 -4.45 -8.92 16.56
CA ASN A 44 -5.28 -7.79 16.10
C ASN A 44 -4.76 -7.21 14.79
N VAL A 45 -3.46 -7.03 14.66
CA VAL A 45 -2.84 -6.55 13.42
C VAL A 45 -3.13 -7.51 12.25
N LYS A 46 -3.02 -8.82 12.46
CA LYS A 46 -3.38 -9.83 11.46
C LYS A 46 -4.86 -9.74 11.05
N LYS A 47 -5.77 -9.61 12.02
CA LYS A 47 -7.21 -9.43 11.75
C LYS A 47 -7.49 -8.14 10.99
N ASN A 48 -6.80 -7.05 11.30
CA ASN A 48 -6.94 -5.78 10.60
C ASN A 48 -6.47 -5.89 9.15
N LEU A 49 -5.33 -6.52 8.91
CA LEU A 49 -4.87 -6.79 7.55
C LEU A 49 -5.83 -7.67 6.76
N ASP A 50 -6.47 -8.66 7.40
CA ASP A 50 -7.49 -9.48 6.74
C ASP A 50 -8.76 -8.67 6.41
N ILE A 51 -9.18 -7.75 7.28
CA ILE A 51 -10.27 -6.81 7.00
C ILE A 51 -9.98 -5.98 5.75
N VAL A 52 -8.78 -5.38 5.68
CA VAL A 52 -8.36 -4.59 4.51
C VAL A 52 -8.29 -5.46 3.26
N ARG A 53 -7.67 -6.64 3.35
CA ARG A 53 -7.58 -7.60 2.26
C ARG A 53 -8.94 -7.93 1.65
N LYS A 54 -9.91 -8.29 2.49
CA LYS A 54 -11.27 -8.65 2.06
C LYS A 54 -11.99 -7.50 1.37
N LYS A 55 -11.76 -6.26 1.82
CA LYS A 55 -12.34 -5.08 1.17
C LYS A 55 -11.76 -4.80 -0.22
N ILE A 56 -10.49 -5.14 -0.44
CA ILE A 56 -9.81 -4.95 -1.73
C ILE A 56 -10.02 -6.15 -2.64
N SER A 57 -9.85 -7.38 -2.15
CA SER A 57 -9.98 -8.59 -2.96
C SER A 57 -10.30 -9.82 -2.12
N ASN A 58 -11.42 -10.45 -2.41
CA ASN A 58 -11.79 -11.74 -1.81
C ASN A 58 -10.94 -12.91 -2.37
N LYS A 59 -10.33 -12.72 -3.55
CA LYS A 59 -9.49 -13.74 -4.20
C LYS A 59 -8.05 -13.73 -3.71
N ALA A 60 -7.60 -12.63 -3.12
CA ALA A 60 -6.25 -12.51 -2.60
C ALA A 60 -6.06 -13.36 -1.34
N LYS A 61 -4.91 -13.98 -1.20
CA LYS A 61 -4.55 -14.71 0.04
C LYS A 61 -4.00 -13.75 1.10
N ASN A 62 -3.13 -12.83 0.72
CA ASN A 62 -2.46 -11.90 1.62
C ASN A 62 -2.32 -10.51 0.97
N ILE A 63 -2.01 -9.49 1.76
CA ILE A 63 -1.52 -8.20 1.29
C ILE A 63 0.01 -8.22 1.34
N PHE A 64 0.65 -7.77 0.28
CA PHE A 64 2.09 -7.61 0.27
C PHE A 64 2.47 -6.26 0.89
N LEU A 65 3.30 -6.31 1.93
CA LEU A 65 3.80 -5.14 2.67
C LEU A 65 5.32 -5.12 2.62
N LEU A 66 5.87 -3.91 2.67
CA LEU A 66 7.30 -3.66 2.82
C LEU A 66 7.72 -3.50 4.30
N HIS A 67 9.01 -3.62 4.54
CA HIS A 67 9.65 -2.96 5.67
C HIS A 67 10.07 -1.57 5.22
N GLN A 68 9.20 -0.57 5.47
CA GLN A 68 9.39 0.82 5.06
C GLN A 68 10.53 1.47 5.86
N ILE A 69 11.42 2.15 5.20
CA ILE A 69 12.66 2.73 5.77
C ILE A 69 12.85 4.20 5.41
N HIS A 70 11.82 4.86 4.88
CA HIS A 70 11.84 6.27 4.44
C HIS A 70 12.93 6.54 3.39
N SER A 71 13.00 5.69 2.37
CA SER A 71 13.97 5.75 1.27
C SER A 71 13.29 5.97 -0.08
N ASN A 72 14.09 6.20 -1.11
CA ASN A 72 13.64 6.22 -2.51
C ASN A 72 13.69 4.83 -3.18
N LYS A 73 13.91 3.76 -2.42
CA LYS A 73 14.00 2.41 -2.96
C LYS A 73 12.62 1.87 -3.31
N PHE A 74 12.54 1.17 -4.41
CA PHE A 74 11.36 0.44 -4.84
C PHE A 74 11.66 -1.04 -5.09
N ILE A 75 10.62 -1.85 -5.08
CA ILE A 75 10.67 -3.28 -5.43
C ILE A 75 9.67 -3.53 -6.54
N TYR A 76 10.11 -4.24 -7.57
CA TYR A 76 9.22 -4.80 -8.58
C TYR A 76 8.95 -6.27 -8.27
N ILE A 77 7.67 -6.63 -8.22
CA ILE A 77 7.21 -7.98 -7.92
C ILE A 77 6.53 -8.55 -9.14
N ASP A 78 7.17 -9.53 -9.73
CA ASP A 78 6.65 -10.34 -10.84
C ASP A 78 6.50 -11.81 -10.42
N GLU A 79 6.19 -12.67 -11.37
CA GLU A 79 6.06 -14.12 -11.14
C GLU A 79 7.36 -14.80 -10.69
N LYS A 80 8.50 -14.19 -10.99
CA LYS A 80 9.84 -14.70 -10.63
C LYS A 80 10.29 -14.27 -9.24
N TYR A 81 9.54 -13.35 -8.61
CA TYR A 81 9.90 -12.84 -7.29
C TYR A 81 9.76 -13.92 -6.22
N LYS A 82 10.88 -14.42 -5.71
CA LYS A 82 10.93 -15.54 -4.73
C LYS A 82 11.37 -15.13 -3.32
N ASN A 83 11.55 -13.85 -3.06
CA ASN A 83 12.05 -13.43 -1.74
C ASN A 83 10.99 -13.67 -0.66
N LYS A 84 11.33 -14.49 0.34
CA LYS A 84 10.45 -14.81 1.48
C LYS A 84 10.47 -13.74 2.58
N LYS A 85 11.49 -12.89 2.63
CA LYS A 85 11.61 -11.82 3.63
C LYS A 85 10.95 -10.56 3.11
N LYS A 86 10.36 -9.76 3.99
CA LYS A 86 9.86 -8.43 3.63
C LYS A 86 11.03 -7.56 3.18
N PRO A 87 11.02 -7.08 1.93
CA PRO A 87 12.10 -6.24 1.45
C PRO A 87 12.06 -4.86 2.11
N LYS A 88 13.24 -4.27 2.25
CA LYS A 88 13.41 -2.89 2.74
C LYS A 88 13.28 -1.92 1.57
N ALA A 89 12.16 -1.25 1.46
CA ALA A 89 11.86 -0.25 0.42
C ALA A 89 10.63 0.58 0.82
N ASP A 90 10.32 1.61 0.06
CA ASP A 90 9.18 2.50 0.30
C ASP A 90 8.21 2.55 -0.88
N ALA A 91 8.48 1.81 -1.95
CA ALA A 91 7.55 1.63 -3.06
C ALA A 91 7.50 0.17 -3.52
N ILE A 92 6.29 -0.26 -3.89
CA ILE A 92 6.03 -1.57 -4.47
C ILE A 92 5.41 -1.35 -5.84
N ILE A 93 5.90 -2.09 -6.82
CA ILE A 93 5.37 -2.12 -8.19
C ILE A 93 5.07 -3.58 -8.52
N THR A 94 3.94 -3.86 -9.15
CA THR A 94 3.63 -5.22 -9.60
C THR A 94 2.72 -5.25 -10.83
N ASN A 95 2.88 -6.28 -11.64
CA ASN A 95 1.97 -6.67 -12.71
C ASN A 95 1.11 -7.90 -12.34
N GLN A 96 1.29 -8.45 -11.14
CA GLN A 96 0.59 -9.67 -10.74
C GLN A 96 -0.88 -9.42 -10.42
N LYS A 97 -1.74 -10.23 -11.01
CA LYS A 97 -3.17 -10.24 -10.69
C LYS A 97 -3.40 -10.84 -9.31
N TYR A 98 -4.41 -10.31 -8.61
CA TYR A 98 -4.83 -10.77 -7.28
C TYR A 98 -3.75 -10.67 -6.19
N LEU A 99 -2.69 -9.89 -6.42
CA LEU A 99 -1.71 -9.53 -5.41
C LEU A 99 -1.98 -8.09 -4.94
N PRO A 100 -2.73 -7.89 -3.86
CA PRO A 100 -2.84 -6.57 -3.24
C PRO A 100 -1.49 -6.14 -2.69
N ILE A 101 -1.08 -4.95 -3.05
CA ILE A 101 0.10 -4.29 -2.49
C ILE A 101 -0.36 -3.11 -1.65
N ALA A 102 0.33 -2.83 -0.55
CA ALA A 102 0.01 -1.69 0.30
C ALA A 102 1.24 -1.07 0.94
N VAL A 103 1.14 0.22 1.22
CA VAL A 103 2.03 0.96 2.10
C VAL A 103 1.26 1.44 3.32
N LEU A 104 1.95 1.60 4.43
CA LEU A 104 1.42 2.08 5.69
C LEU A 104 1.89 3.51 5.91
N THR A 105 0.98 4.38 6.30
CA THR A 105 1.30 5.78 6.59
C THR A 105 0.63 6.20 7.90
N ALA A 106 1.26 7.12 8.61
CA ALA A 106 0.64 7.92 9.65
C ALA A 106 0.53 9.37 9.13
N ASP A 107 1.67 10.06 9.04
CA ASP A 107 1.75 11.46 8.62
C ASP A 107 2.31 11.65 7.21
N CYS A 108 2.81 10.56 6.60
CA CYS A 108 3.36 10.57 5.24
C CYS A 108 2.27 10.39 4.19
N SER A 109 2.54 10.81 2.95
CA SER A 109 1.59 10.72 1.85
C SER A 109 1.63 9.36 1.16
N PRO A 110 0.51 8.62 1.07
CA PRO A 110 0.40 7.44 0.22
C PRO A 110 0.08 7.83 -1.21
N ILE A 111 0.81 7.26 -2.18
CA ILE A 111 0.56 7.47 -3.60
C ILE A 111 0.24 6.14 -4.25
N LEU A 112 -0.84 6.11 -5.05
CA LEU A 112 -1.22 4.96 -5.84
C LEU A 112 -1.12 5.30 -7.32
N ILE A 113 -0.46 4.45 -8.10
CA ILE A 113 -0.28 4.62 -9.54
C ILE A 113 -0.82 3.39 -10.27
N TYR A 114 -1.43 3.65 -11.42
CA TYR A 114 -1.86 2.61 -12.36
C TYR A 114 -1.42 2.97 -13.79
N ASP A 115 -0.72 2.04 -14.44
CA ASP A 115 -0.42 2.09 -15.87
C ASP A 115 -1.36 1.15 -16.62
N GLY A 116 -2.31 1.72 -17.35
CA GLY A 116 -3.31 0.96 -18.10
C GLY A 116 -2.76 0.21 -19.32
N LYS A 117 -1.65 0.67 -19.91
CA LYS A 117 -1.00 0.02 -21.07
C LYS A 117 -0.23 -1.22 -20.60
N LYS A 118 0.60 -1.06 -19.59
CA LYS A 118 1.43 -2.15 -19.05
C LYS A 118 0.69 -3.01 -18.02
N LYS A 119 -0.50 -2.57 -17.57
CA LYS A 119 -1.30 -3.22 -16.51
C LYS A 119 -0.50 -3.42 -15.23
N ILE A 120 0.21 -2.38 -14.84
CA ILE A 120 1.06 -2.31 -13.66
C ILE A 120 0.38 -1.43 -12.62
N ILE A 121 0.48 -1.82 -11.36
CA ILE A 121 0.08 -1.01 -10.21
C ILE A 121 1.29 -0.69 -9.35
N ALA A 122 1.27 0.46 -8.68
CA ALA A 122 2.25 0.82 -7.67
C ALA A 122 1.58 1.42 -6.44
N ALA A 123 2.20 1.16 -5.27
CA ALA A 123 1.91 1.80 -4.01
C ALA A 123 3.20 2.37 -3.44
N ILE A 124 3.20 3.67 -3.14
CA ILE A 124 4.39 4.41 -2.74
C ILE A 124 4.12 5.09 -1.39
N HIS A 125 5.06 4.92 -0.47
CA HIS A 125 5.15 5.67 0.77
C HIS A 125 6.05 6.88 0.53
N ALA A 126 5.46 8.04 0.31
CA ALA A 126 6.20 9.30 0.17
C ALA A 126 6.34 9.95 1.53
N GLY A 127 7.50 9.77 2.17
CA GLY A 127 7.85 10.49 3.38
C GLY A 127 7.91 12.00 3.12
N TRP A 128 7.66 12.81 4.15
CA TRP A 128 7.58 14.26 4.03
C TRP A 128 8.79 14.91 3.35
N LYS A 129 10.00 14.36 3.53
CA LYS A 129 11.21 14.82 2.84
C LYS A 129 11.19 14.59 1.33
N LEU A 130 10.62 13.47 0.88
CA LEU A 130 10.52 13.11 -0.54
C LEU A 130 9.35 13.83 -1.22
N SER A 131 8.23 14.00 -0.52
CA SER A 131 7.05 14.66 -1.09
C SER A 131 7.28 16.14 -1.39
N LEU A 132 8.09 16.83 -0.61
CA LEU A 132 8.39 18.25 -0.81
C LEU A 132 9.38 18.51 -1.95
N ILE A 133 10.26 17.54 -2.28
CA ILE A 133 11.36 17.76 -3.23
C ILE A 133 11.03 17.22 -4.63
N HIS A 134 10.27 16.13 -4.74
CA HIS A 134 10.10 15.42 -6.02
C HIS A 134 8.69 15.46 -6.63
N ILE A 135 7.68 15.96 -5.91
CA ILE A 135 6.30 16.02 -6.42
C ILE A 135 5.93 17.45 -6.87
N SER A 136 6.70 18.45 -6.50
CA SER A 136 6.42 19.85 -6.80
C SER A 136 6.95 20.35 -8.15
N GLU A 137 7.73 19.56 -8.88
CA GLU A 137 8.10 19.93 -10.25
C GLU A 137 7.11 19.30 -11.23
N PRO A 138 6.25 20.09 -11.89
CA PRO A 138 5.54 19.59 -13.05
C PRO A 138 6.59 19.28 -14.11
N THR A 139 6.77 18.01 -14.46
CA THR A 139 7.47 17.66 -15.69
C THR A 139 6.75 18.37 -16.81
N SER A 140 7.39 19.41 -17.34
CA SER A 140 6.90 20.16 -18.48
C SER A 140 6.61 19.21 -19.62
N PRO A 141 5.43 19.29 -20.24
CA PRO A 141 5.17 18.51 -21.44
C PRO A 141 5.88 19.19 -22.60
N TYR A 142 6.90 18.59 -23.12
CA TYR A 142 7.32 18.77 -24.49
C TYR A 142 7.04 17.49 -25.28
#